data_c3d671265586118253d302a2b6d0b411
#
_entry.id   c3d671265586118253d302a2b6d0b411
#
_cell.length_a   1.000
_cell.length_b   1.000
_cell.length_c   1.000
_cell.angle_alpha   90.00
_cell.angle_beta   90.00
_cell.angle_gamma   90.00
#
_symmetry.space_group_name_H-M   'P 1'
#
loop_
_entity.id
_entity.type
_entity.pdbx_description
1 polymer ?
#
loop_
_entity_poly.entity_id
_entity_poly.type
_entity_poly.pdbx_seq_one_letter_code
_entity_poly.pdbx_strand_id
1 'polypeptide(L)'
;MHTALNSHMKRLFTILCLVLLPASLGSCGSDKPKPPMSPPTTAYGPVKTTNNMAYRTPALHGPVPRNPDMNLRSDYSKASGISFSRVPVSDKYIAMTFDDGPQPQNTPRLLDMLRARNIKATFYMVGSNVDLYPQLVRRVVAEGHEIGNHSYTHRLFSKMSDSDVRSELTRTRDAIVRAAGVQPRTLRPPYGGMLQRQREWANAEFGYPIILWSVDPLDWKRPGPSVVCARILSSTTPGSIVLAHDLHAQTIDAMPATLDGLLQRGFKFVTVSQLLAMKADTATAHTRVEIPAP
;
A
#
# COMPACT_ATOMS: atom_id res chain seq x y z
N MET A 1 38.50 16.08 58.68
CA MET A 1 39.36 17.26 58.40
C MET A 1 38.76 17.97 57.19
N HIS A 2 38.06 18.97 57.53
CA HIS A 2 38.08 20.40 57.06
C HIS A 2 37.62 20.64 55.61
N THR A 3 36.37 21.14 55.45
CA THR A 3 36.00 22.60 55.42
C THR A 3 36.52 23.30 54.15
N ALA A 4 35.83 24.07 53.36
CA ALA A 4 34.76 25.09 53.54
C ALA A 4 34.32 25.49 52.09
N LEU A 5 33.04 25.72 51.76
CA LEU A 5 32.31 27.01 51.88
C LEU A 5 32.96 28.23 51.17
N ASN A 6 32.27 28.73 50.14
CA ASN A 6 32.01 30.18 49.86
C ASN A 6 31.15 30.29 48.55
N SER A 7 29.98 30.69 48.54
CA SER A 7 29.13 31.87 48.74
C SER A 7 29.74 33.23 48.28
N HIS A 8 29.07 33.85 47.31
CA HIS A 8 28.75 35.28 47.18
C HIS A 8 28.17 35.52 45.77
N MET A 9 27.03 35.95 45.64
CA MET A 9 26.23 37.12 45.98
C MET A 9 25.90 37.96 44.70
N LYS A 10 24.61 38.00 44.45
CA LYS A 10 23.74 39.08 43.94
C LYS A 10 24.34 40.19 43.05
N ARG A 11 23.70 40.50 41.94
CA ARG A 11 23.14 41.82 41.68
C ARG A 11 22.00 41.83 40.68
N LEU A 12 20.89 42.36 41.14
CA LEU A 12 19.71 42.89 40.47
C LEU A 12 20.12 43.97 39.44
N PHE A 13 19.47 43.95 38.27
CA PHE A 13 19.20 45.19 37.55
C PHE A 13 17.79 45.14 36.97
N THR A 14 16.89 45.84 37.65
CA THR A 14 15.57 46.23 37.21
C THR A 14 15.74 47.44 36.29
N ILE A 15 15.30 47.36 35.03
CA ILE A 15 15.03 48.55 34.22
C ILE A 15 13.57 48.53 33.84
N LEU A 16 12.83 49.42 34.47
CA LEU A 16 11.44 49.77 34.20
C LEU A 16 11.45 50.77 33.03
N CYS A 17 10.90 50.36 31.88
CA CYS A 17 10.54 51.32 30.83
C CYS A 17 9.02 51.34 30.68
N LEU A 18 8.44 52.39 31.25
CA LEU A 18 7.07 52.82 31.07
C LEU A 18 6.97 53.52 29.72
N VAL A 19 6.18 53.01 28.79
CA VAL A 19 5.76 53.76 27.59
C VAL A 19 4.25 53.65 27.44
N LEU A 20 3.65 54.80 27.39
CA LEU A 20 2.23 55.13 27.35
C LEU A 20 1.51 54.53 26.11
N LEU A 21 0.33 53.98 26.37
CA LEU A 21 -0.70 53.68 25.35
C LEU A 21 -1.40 54.96 24.86
N PRO A 22 -1.82 54.99 23.61
CA PRO A 22 -3.08 55.64 23.25
C PRO A 22 -4.19 54.62 23.06
N ALA A 23 -5.28 54.85 23.76
CA ALA A 23 -6.53 54.12 23.57
C ALA A 23 -7.14 54.52 22.22
N SER A 24 -7.32 53.53 21.33
CA SER A 24 -8.23 53.64 20.21
C SER A 24 -9.38 52.67 20.43
N LEU A 25 -10.55 53.23 20.67
CA LEU A 25 -11.85 52.57 20.66
C LEU A 25 -12.10 52.03 19.23
N GLY A 26 -11.97 50.73 19.04
CA GLY A 26 -12.31 50.03 17.80
C GLY A 26 -13.44 49.03 18.09
N SER A 27 -14.54 49.29 17.46
CA SER A 27 -15.82 48.59 17.37
C SER A 27 -15.73 47.04 17.51
N CYS A 28 -16.52 46.49 18.44
CA CYS A 28 -16.85 45.05 18.51
C CYS A 28 -17.61 44.62 17.25
N GLY A 29 -16.91 44.09 16.28
CA GLY A 29 -17.51 43.26 15.22
C GLY A 29 -17.58 41.81 15.69
N SER A 30 -18.76 41.31 15.90
CA SER A 30 -19.01 39.90 16.18
C SER A 30 -18.70 39.04 14.95
N ASP A 31 -17.48 38.52 14.84
CA ASP A 31 -17.13 37.50 13.88
C ASP A 31 -17.79 36.16 14.29
N LYS A 32 -18.93 35.87 13.67
CA LYS A 32 -19.51 34.53 13.67
C LYS A 32 -18.56 33.58 12.92
N PRO A 33 -18.26 32.39 13.43
CA PRO A 33 -17.44 31.43 12.70
C PRO A 33 -18.11 31.11 11.36
N LYS A 34 -17.34 31.27 10.29
CA LYS A 34 -17.74 30.94 8.93
C LYS A 34 -18.08 29.45 8.89
N PRO A 35 -19.23 29.03 8.34
CA PRO A 35 -19.54 27.62 8.21
C PRO A 35 -18.50 26.91 7.32
N PRO A 36 -18.19 25.62 7.53
CA PRO A 36 -17.24 24.89 6.71
C PRO A 36 -17.71 24.94 5.25
N MET A 37 -16.79 25.30 4.37
CA MET A 37 -17.02 25.31 2.93
C MET A 37 -17.46 23.91 2.49
N SER A 38 -18.65 23.81 1.92
CA SER A 38 -19.11 22.64 1.20
C SER A 38 -18.14 22.34 0.07
N PRO A 39 -17.80 21.08 -0.21
CA PRO A 39 -16.98 20.74 -1.36
C PRO A 39 -17.68 21.21 -2.64
N PRO A 40 -16.94 21.67 -3.66
CA PRO A 40 -17.54 22.11 -4.89
C PRO A 40 -18.31 20.96 -5.53
N THR A 41 -19.62 21.14 -5.69
CA THR A 41 -20.49 20.27 -6.46
C THR A 41 -20.18 20.49 -7.94
N THR A 42 -19.10 19.91 -8.43
CA THR A 42 -18.91 19.75 -9.86
C THR A 42 -19.84 18.62 -10.30
N ALA A 43 -21.01 19.00 -10.80
CA ALA A 43 -21.85 18.12 -11.58
C ALA A 43 -21.00 17.64 -12.77
N TYR A 44 -20.54 16.41 -12.72
CA TYR A 44 -20.01 15.72 -13.89
C TYR A 44 -21.20 15.49 -14.82
N GLY A 45 -21.33 16.37 -15.80
CA GLY A 45 -22.17 16.11 -16.98
C GLY A 45 -21.69 14.83 -17.66
N PRO A 46 -22.53 14.17 -18.48
CA PRO A 46 -22.16 12.95 -19.15
C PRO A 46 -20.87 13.19 -19.94
N VAL A 47 -19.81 12.47 -19.59
CA VAL A 47 -18.55 12.46 -20.34
C VAL A 47 -18.90 11.99 -21.74
N LYS A 48 -18.92 12.91 -22.69
CA LYS A 48 -18.94 12.55 -24.11
C LYS A 48 -17.71 11.67 -24.32
N THR A 49 -17.97 10.41 -24.62
CA THR A 49 -16.99 9.46 -25.12
C THR A 49 -16.46 9.97 -26.44
N THR A 50 -15.48 10.88 -26.39
CA THR A 50 -14.68 11.25 -27.55
C THR A 50 -13.53 10.27 -27.64
N ASN A 51 -13.64 9.43 -28.64
CA ASN A 51 -12.59 8.69 -29.33
C ASN A 51 -11.63 7.85 -28.47
N ASN A 52 -11.87 6.54 -28.56
CA ASN A 52 -10.88 5.49 -28.62
C ASN A 52 -9.54 5.97 -29.23
N MET A 53 -8.69 6.61 -28.44
CA MET A 53 -7.27 6.35 -28.57
C MET A 53 -7.06 4.94 -28.02
N ALA A 54 -7.30 3.96 -28.89
CA ALA A 54 -6.77 2.63 -28.71
C ALA A 54 -5.26 2.83 -28.50
N TYR A 55 -4.79 2.68 -27.25
CA TYR A 55 -3.38 2.50 -26.99
C TYR A 55 -2.96 1.30 -27.83
N ARG A 56 -2.35 1.57 -28.98
CA ARG A 56 -1.61 0.57 -29.73
C ARG A 56 -0.43 0.21 -28.86
N THR A 57 -0.60 -0.77 -27.96
CA THR A 57 0.51 -1.61 -27.55
C THR A 57 1.21 -2.03 -28.82
N PRO A 58 2.55 -1.94 -28.91
CA PRO A 58 3.27 -2.60 -30.00
C PRO A 58 2.71 -4.02 -30.05
N ALA A 59 2.16 -4.41 -31.19
CA ALA A 59 1.61 -5.74 -31.36
C ALA A 59 2.76 -6.71 -31.17
N LEU A 60 2.83 -7.32 -30.00
CA LEU A 60 3.57 -8.57 -29.83
C LEU A 60 2.86 -9.52 -30.80
N HIS A 61 3.54 -9.92 -31.88
CA HIS A 61 3.03 -10.84 -32.88
C HIS A 61 2.90 -12.22 -32.22
N GLY A 62 1.77 -12.45 -31.54
CA GLY A 62 1.47 -13.70 -30.86
C GLY A 62 0.31 -13.57 -29.85
N PRO A 63 -0.26 -14.66 -29.39
CA PRO A 63 -1.29 -14.63 -28.35
C PRO A 63 -0.70 -14.05 -27.06
N VAL A 64 -1.47 -13.20 -26.37
CA VAL A 64 -1.10 -12.65 -25.05
C VAL A 64 -0.90 -13.83 -24.08
N PRO A 65 0.29 -13.96 -23.44
CA PRO A 65 0.53 -15.02 -22.50
C PRO A 65 -0.41 -14.89 -21.30
N ARG A 66 -0.88 -16.02 -20.77
CA ARG A 66 -1.88 -16.05 -19.69
C ARG A 66 -1.33 -16.82 -18.50
N ASN A 67 -1.66 -16.32 -17.31
CA ASN A 67 -1.44 -17.00 -16.06
C ASN A 67 -2.33 -18.26 -16.04
N PRO A 68 -1.82 -19.44 -15.62
CA PRO A 68 -2.65 -20.65 -15.52
C PRO A 68 -3.80 -20.46 -14.53
N ASP A 69 -4.92 -21.14 -14.77
CA ASP A 69 -5.99 -21.21 -13.80
C ASP A 69 -5.53 -22.08 -12.62
N MET A 70 -5.65 -21.54 -11.41
CA MET A 70 -5.17 -22.18 -10.20
C MET A 70 -6.21 -22.04 -9.09
N ASN A 71 -6.61 -23.18 -8.52
CA ASN A 71 -7.45 -23.19 -7.32
C ASN A 71 -6.55 -23.24 -6.08
N LEU A 72 -6.00 -22.10 -5.68
CA LEU A 72 -5.05 -21.98 -4.59
C LEU A 72 -5.71 -21.49 -3.31
N ARG A 73 -5.28 -22.07 -2.19
CA ARG A 73 -5.68 -21.60 -0.85
C ARG A 73 -5.15 -20.19 -0.62
N SER A 74 -5.89 -19.41 0.16
CA SER A 74 -5.48 -18.11 0.65
C SER A 74 -5.51 -18.01 2.19
N ASP A 75 -5.66 -19.15 2.87
CA ASP A 75 -5.55 -19.23 4.32
C ASP A 75 -4.08 -19.38 4.73
N TYR A 76 -3.55 -18.32 5.28
CA TYR A 76 -2.17 -18.22 5.76
C TYR A 76 -2.06 -18.29 7.29
N SER A 77 -3.09 -18.71 8.00
CA SER A 77 -3.12 -18.76 9.49
C SER A 77 -1.95 -19.57 10.09
N LYS A 78 -1.42 -20.53 9.33
CA LYS A 78 -0.26 -21.36 9.70
C LYS A 78 1.09 -20.77 9.26
N ALA A 79 1.13 -19.65 8.56
CA ALA A 79 2.39 -19.04 8.13
C ALA A 79 3.12 -18.47 9.35
N SER A 80 4.33 -18.96 9.61
CA SER A 80 5.16 -18.46 10.71
C SER A 80 5.73 -17.07 10.39
N GLY A 81 5.71 -16.17 11.37
CA GLY A 81 6.23 -14.80 11.28
C GLY A 81 5.15 -13.76 11.02
N ILE A 82 5.47 -12.51 11.35
CA ILE A 82 4.55 -11.37 11.27
C ILE A 82 4.91 -10.39 10.14
N SER A 83 6.10 -10.52 9.53
CA SER A 83 6.57 -9.60 8.47
C SER A 83 7.22 -10.39 7.34
N PHE A 84 6.86 -10.03 6.09
CA PHE A 84 7.29 -10.76 4.90
C PHE A 84 7.71 -9.78 3.80
N SER A 85 8.92 -9.93 3.29
CA SER A 85 9.38 -9.26 2.06
C SER A 85 9.43 -10.22 0.87
N ARG A 86 9.50 -11.51 1.17
CA ARG A 86 9.52 -12.64 0.23
C ARG A 86 8.94 -13.86 0.93
N VAL A 87 8.46 -14.83 0.17
CA VAL A 87 8.01 -16.12 0.68
C VAL A 87 8.82 -17.24 0.01
N PRO A 88 9.51 -18.12 0.76
CA PRO A 88 10.15 -19.28 0.17
C PRO A 88 9.10 -20.21 -0.45
N VAL A 89 9.26 -20.50 -1.73
CA VAL A 89 8.40 -21.44 -2.49
C VAL A 89 9.26 -22.28 -3.40
N SER A 90 8.82 -23.51 -3.69
CA SER A 90 9.54 -24.45 -4.57
C SER A 90 9.37 -24.13 -6.05
N ASP A 91 8.26 -23.48 -6.42
CA ASP A 91 7.86 -23.21 -7.80
C ASP A 91 7.97 -21.69 -8.10
N LYS A 92 7.85 -21.29 -9.37
CA LYS A 92 7.96 -19.91 -9.81
C LYS A 92 6.72 -19.05 -9.49
N TYR A 93 6.20 -19.13 -8.24
CA TYR A 93 5.13 -18.26 -7.78
C TYR A 93 5.66 -16.90 -7.35
N ILE A 94 4.92 -15.85 -7.69
CA ILE A 94 5.21 -14.46 -7.29
C ILE A 94 3.92 -13.71 -6.98
N ALA A 95 4.01 -12.67 -6.13
CA ALA A 95 2.93 -11.73 -5.93
C ALA A 95 3.28 -10.38 -6.56
N MET A 96 2.49 -9.96 -7.56
CA MET A 96 2.54 -8.59 -8.05
C MET A 96 1.64 -7.71 -7.19
N THR A 97 2.16 -6.58 -6.70
CA THR A 97 1.44 -5.70 -5.78
C THR A 97 1.47 -4.26 -6.26
N PHE A 98 0.37 -3.54 -6.01
CA PHE A 98 0.19 -2.15 -6.41
C PHE A 98 -0.24 -1.32 -5.20
N ASP A 99 0.53 -0.27 -4.90
CA ASP A 99 0.32 0.61 -3.75
C ASP A 99 -0.33 1.94 -4.17
N ASP A 100 -0.89 2.64 -3.20
CA ASP A 100 -1.40 4.02 -3.22
C ASP A 100 -2.76 4.23 -3.90
N GLY A 101 -3.24 3.26 -4.68
CA GLY A 101 -4.54 3.36 -5.34
C GLY A 101 -5.76 3.37 -4.39
N PRO A 102 -6.97 3.38 -4.97
CA PRO A 102 -7.25 3.43 -6.41
C PRO A 102 -7.07 4.82 -7.04
N GLN A 103 -6.72 4.87 -8.33
CA GLN A 103 -6.54 6.08 -9.12
C GLN A 103 -7.42 6.01 -10.39
N PRO A 104 -8.24 7.05 -10.69
CA PRO A 104 -9.32 6.93 -11.67
C PRO A 104 -8.87 6.70 -13.11
N GLN A 105 -7.67 7.14 -13.52
CA GLN A 105 -7.16 6.97 -14.87
C GLN A 105 -6.37 5.67 -15.03
N ASN A 106 -5.58 5.29 -14.03
CA ASN A 106 -4.58 4.23 -14.15
C ASN A 106 -5.11 2.87 -13.65
N THR A 107 -5.81 2.84 -12.51
CA THR A 107 -6.32 1.58 -11.95
C THR A 107 -7.23 0.82 -12.94
N PRO A 108 -8.16 1.46 -13.69
CA PRO A 108 -8.95 0.75 -14.70
C PRO A 108 -8.10 0.14 -15.82
N ARG A 109 -7.08 0.86 -16.30
CA ARG A 109 -6.16 0.38 -17.34
C ARG A 109 -5.38 -0.84 -16.87
N LEU A 110 -4.89 -0.78 -15.64
CA LEU A 110 -4.17 -1.88 -15.00
C LEU A 110 -5.05 -3.12 -14.88
N LEU A 111 -6.29 -2.98 -14.40
CA LEU A 111 -7.24 -4.09 -14.29
C LEU A 111 -7.53 -4.75 -15.63
N ASP A 112 -7.69 -3.97 -16.71
CA ASP A 112 -7.86 -4.51 -18.07
C ASP A 112 -6.64 -5.34 -18.51
N MET A 113 -5.42 -4.90 -18.20
CA MET A 113 -4.18 -5.63 -18.53
C MET A 113 -4.05 -6.94 -17.75
N LEU A 114 -4.40 -6.91 -16.45
CA LEU A 114 -4.38 -8.10 -15.57
C LEU A 114 -5.45 -9.12 -16.02
N ARG A 115 -6.67 -8.65 -16.31
CA ARG A 115 -7.76 -9.49 -16.80
C ARG A 115 -7.40 -10.18 -18.11
N ALA A 116 -6.81 -9.45 -19.08
CA ALA A 116 -6.40 -10.01 -20.36
C ALA A 116 -5.40 -11.17 -20.21
N ARG A 117 -4.64 -11.21 -19.12
CA ARG A 117 -3.62 -12.21 -18.81
C ARG A 117 -4.05 -13.23 -17.75
N ASN A 118 -5.29 -13.17 -17.28
CA ASN A 118 -5.78 -13.97 -16.16
C ASN A 118 -4.92 -13.85 -14.89
N ILE A 119 -4.34 -12.66 -14.65
CA ILE A 119 -3.49 -12.42 -13.48
C ILE A 119 -4.35 -11.88 -12.33
N LYS A 120 -4.13 -12.43 -11.13
CA LYS A 120 -4.62 -11.87 -9.88
C LYS A 120 -3.45 -11.20 -9.15
N ALA A 121 -3.71 -10.04 -8.57
CA ALA A 121 -2.72 -9.21 -7.88
C ALA A 121 -3.26 -8.76 -6.51
N THR A 122 -2.41 -8.12 -5.71
CA THR A 122 -2.81 -7.51 -4.44
C THR A 122 -2.67 -5.99 -4.54
N PHE A 123 -3.71 -5.27 -4.14
CA PHE A 123 -3.76 -3.82 -4.14
C PHE A 123 -3.73 -3.29 -2.71
N TYR A 124 -2.69 -2.57 -2.33
CA TYR A 124 -2.59 -1.88 -1.05
C TYR A 124 -3.17 -0.48 -1.19
N MET A 125 -4.40 -0.31 -0.72
CA MET A 125 -5.18 0.88 -0.98
C MET A 125 -5.08 1.91 0.15
N VAL A 126 -4.94 3.17 -0.22
CA VAL A 126 -5.03 4.32 0.69
C VAL A 126 -6.49 4.63 0.96
N GLY A 127 -6.89 4.65 2.23
CA GLY A 127 -8.30 4.75 2.62
C GLY A 127 -9.00 6.02 2.12
N SER A 128 -8.32 7.16 2.04
CA SER A 128 -8.87 8.38 1.45
C SER A 128 -9.20 8.22 -0.04
N ASN A 129 -8.40 7.46 -0.78
CA ASN A 129 -8.66 7.16 -2.19
C ASN A 129 -9.78 6.13 -2.35
N VAL A 130 -9.93 5.21 -1.40
CA VAL A 130 -11.08 4.29 -1.36
C VAL A 130 -12.39 5.05 -1.21
N ASP A 131 -12.47 6.04 -0.31
CA ASP A 131 -13.65 6.88 -0.14
C ASP A 131 -13.96 7.73 -1.38
N LEU A 132 -12.93 8.18 -2.11
CA LEU A 132 -13.11 8.96 -3.35
C LEU A 132 -13.56 8.09 -4.54
N TYR A 133 -13.12 6.83 -4.61
CA TYR A 133 -13.33 5.97 -5.79
C TYR A 133 -13.85 4.56 -5.42
N PRO A 134 -14.96 4.45 -4.64
CA PRO A 134 -15.46 3.17 -4.16
C PRO A 134 -15.86 2.20 -5.28
N GLN A 135 -16.24 2.72 -6.47
CA GLN A 135 -16.56 1.91 -7.64
C GLN A 135 -15.34 1.14 -8.17
N LEU A 136 -14.13 1.72 -8.06
CA LEU A 136 -12.90 1.03 -8.47
C LEU A 136 -12.53 -0.08 -7.48
N VAL A 137 -12.75 0.15 -6.19
CA VAL A 137 -12.56 -0.87 -5.15
C VAL A 137 -13.45 -2.08 -5.40
N ARG A 138 -14.75 -1.83 -5.71
CA ARG A 138 -15.68 -2.91 -6.11
C ARG A 138 -15.20 -3.67 -7.33
N ARG A 139 -14.67 -2.97 -8.34
CA ARG A 139 -14.13 -3.59 -9.55
C ARG A 139 -12.92 -4.48 -9.24
N VAL A 140 -11.99 -4.02 -8.40
CA VAL A 140 -10.83 -4.80 -7.95
C VAL A 140 -11.27 -6.12 -7.30
N VAL A 141 -12.26 -6.06 -6.39
CA VAL A 141 -12.81 -7.26 -5.73
C VAL A 141 -13.55 -8.16 -6.72
N ALA A 142 -14.41 -7.59 -7.58
CA ALA A 142 -15.19 -8.35 -8.57
C ALA A 142 -14.31 -9.10 -9.58
N GLU A 143 -13.13 -8.55 -9.90
CA GLU A 143 -12.15 -9.21 -10.77
C GLU A 143 -11.23 -10.20 -10.01
N GLY A 144 -11.49 -10.44 -8.72
CA GLY A 144 -10.83 -11.46 -7.90
C GLY A 144 -9.42 -11.09 -7.42
N HIS A 145 -9.10 -9.80 -7.36
CA HIS A 145 -7.88 -9.31 -6.75
C HIS A 145 -8.01 -9.21 -5.22
N GLU A 146 -6.88 -9.24 -4.53
CA GLU A 146 -6.82 -9.03 -3.09
C GLU A 146 -6.66 -7.55 -2.76
N ILE A 147 -7.27 -7.11 -1.66
CA ILE A 147 -7.07 -5.77 -1.10
C ILE A 147 -6.32 -5.88 0.21
N GLY A 148 -5.26 -5.09 0.35
CA GLY A 148 -4.54 -4.83 1.58
C GLY A 148 -4.77 -3.41 2.09
N ASN A 149 -4.48 -3.20 3.38
CA ASN A 149 -4.53 -1.90 4.03
C ASN A 149 -3.23 -1.13 3.78
N HIS A 150 -3.33 0.14 3.31
CA HIS A 150 -2.17 1.01 3.10
C HIS A 150 -2.28 2.34 3.85
N SER A 151 -2.83 2.32 5.07
CA SER A 151 -3.20 3.49 5.86
C SER A 151 -4.31 4.34 5.22
N TYR A 152 -4.81 5.32 5.96
CA TYR A 152 -5.87 6.20 5.45
C TYR A 152 -5.31 7.44 4.76
N THR A 153 -4.22 8.02 5.28
CA THR A 153 -3.63 9.28 4.78
C THR A 153 -2.20 9.13 4.27
N HIS A 154 -1.68 7.90 4.14
CA HIS A 154 -0.34 7.59 3.67
C HIS A 154 0.78 8.25 4.49
N ARG A 155 0.61 8.37 5.83
CA ARG A 155 1.64 8.91 6.72
C ARG A 155 2.61 7.83 7.19
N LEU A 156 3.87 8.21 7.41
CA LEU A 156 4.93 7.32 7.90
C LEU A 156 4.66 6.87 9.34
N PHE A 157 4.28 5.60 9.54
CA PHE A 157 3.85 5.05 10.83
C PHE A 157 4.92 5.12 11.93
N SER A 158 6.20 4.94 11.58
CA SER A 158 7.28 5.04 12.56
C SER A 158 7.45 6.42 13.21
N LYS A 159 6.78 7.45 12.66
CA LYS A 159 6.75 8.81 13.19
C LYS A 159 5.41 9.19 13.84
N MET A 160 4.49 8.22 13.97
CA MET A 160 3.16 8.41 14.53
C MET A 160 3.02 7.75 15.89
N SER A 161 2.08 8.26 16.72
CA SER A 161 1.66 7.57 17.93
C SER A 161 0.95 6.25 17.58
N ASP A 162 0.96 5.30 18.50
CA ASP A 162 0.28 4.01 18.29
C ASP A 162 -1.25 4.20 18.14
N SER A 163 -1.85 5.20 18.82
CA SER A 163 -3.26 5.54 18.67
C SER A 163 -3.59 6.08 17.26
N ASP A 164 -2.72 6.94 16.73
CA ASP A 164 -2.90 7.47 15.37
C ASP A 164 -2.77 6.36 14.33
N VAL A 165 -1.79 5.45 14.48
CA VAL A 165 -1.65 4.31 13.57
C VAL A 165 -2.89 3.40 13.62
N ARG A 166 -3.44 3.11 14.82
CA ARG A 166 -4.70 2.35 14.93
C ARG A 166 -5.86 3.06 14.22
N SER A 167 -5.95 4.39 14.35
CA SER A 167 -6.95 5.19 13.64
C SER A 167 -6.79 5.08 12.12
N GLU A 168 -5.56 5.19 11.60
CA GLU A 168 -5.26 5.01 10.18
C GLU A 168 -5.73 3.64 9.66
N LEU A 169 -5.38 2.57 10.38
CA LEU A 169 -5.73 1.20 10.00
C LEU A 169 -7.25 0.97 10.05
N THR A 170 -7.91 1.43 11.12
CA THR A 170 -9.35 1.27 11.30
C THR A 170 -10.14 2.02 10.23
N ARG A 171 -9.80 3.29 10.00
CA ARG A 171 -10.47 4.11 8.97
C ARG A 171 -10.34 3.51 7.58
N THR A 172 -9.17 2.99 7.23
CA THR A 172 -8.94 2.34 5.93
C THR A 172 -9.75 1.06 5.81
N ARG A 173 -9.73 0.21 6.83
CA ARG A 173 -10.55 -1.01 6.86
C ARG A 173 -12.02 -0.66 6.66
N ASP A 174 -12.53 0.30 7.40
CA ASP A 174 -13.94 0.68 7.36
C ASP A 174 -14.31 1.29 6.01
N ALA A 175 -13.42 2.07 5.37
CA ALA A 175 -13.60 2.57 4.01
C ALA A 175 -13.72 1.42 2.99
N ILE A 176 -12.81 0.43 3.05
CA ILE A 176 -12.83 -0.75 2.17
C ILE A 176 -14.11 -1.56 2.37
N VAL A 177 -14.52 -1.79 3.62
CA VAL A 177 -15.76 -2.51 3.93
C VAL A 177 -16.99 -1.75 3.41
N ARG A 178 -17.06 -0.44 3.60
CA ARG A 178 -18.16 0.37 3.03
C ARG A 178 -18.18 0.32 1.51
N ALA A 179 -17.01 0.36 0.88
CA ALA A 179 -16.91 0.39 -0.58
C ALA A 179 -17.27 -0.95 -1.24
N ALA A 180 -16.82 -2.08 -0.70
CA ALA A 180 -16.86 -3.37 -1.39
C ALA A 180 -17.28 -4.57 -0.53
N GLY A 181 -17.62 -4.39 0.75
CA GLY A 181 -18.09 -5.46 1.62
C GLY A 181 -17.02 -6.49 2.04
N VAL A 182 -15.73 -6.20 1.80
CA VAL A 182 -14.62 -7.11 2.12
C VAL A 182 -13.70 -6.50 3.16
N GLN A 183 -13.04 -7.37 3.95
CA GLN A 183 -11.98 -6.94 4.87
C GLN A 183 -10.63 -6.96 4.15
N PRO A 184 -9.74 -5.95 4.34
CA PRO A 184 -8.36 -6.06 3.92
C PRO A 184 -7.69 -7.21 4.70
N ARG A 185 -6.85 -7.99 4.03
CA ARG A 185 -6.27 -9.21 4.61
C ARG A 185 -4.85 -9.01 5.14
N THR A 186 -4.15 -8.05 4.60
CA THR A 186 -2.74 -7.78 4.87
C THR A 186 -2.52 -6.28 5.04
N LEU A 187 -1.39 -5.89 5.65
CA LEU A 187 -0.98 -4.50 5.82
C LEU A 187 0.36 -4.26 5.14
N ARG A 188 0.44 -3.23 4.31
CA ARG A 188 1.72 -2.65 3.92
C ARG A 188 1.81 -1.25 4.53
N PRO A 189 2.77 -1.01 5.44
CA PRO A 189 2.94 0.34 6.00
C PRO A 189 3.51 1.28 4.94
N PRO A 190 3.05 2.54 4.87
CA PRO A 190 3.62 3.54 3.98
C PRO A 190 5.14 3.63 4.12
N TYR A 191 5.84 3.69 2.99
CA TYR A 191 7.32 3.72 2.91
C TYR A 191 8.00 2.48 3.53
N GLY A 192 7.30 1.41 3.83
CA GLY A 192 7.78 0.27 4.61
C GLY A 192 8.08 0.58 6.08
N GLY A 193 7.78 1.80 6.52
CA GLY A 193 8.21 2.37 7.79
C GLY A 193 7.24 2.14 8.94
N MET A 194 7.50 1.11 9.75
CA MET A 194 6.70 0.74 10.92
C MET A 194 7.60 0.19 12.02
N LEU A 195 7.41 0.64 13.27
CA LEU A 195 8.18 0.16 14.42
C LEU A 195 7.84 -1.29 14.74
N GLN A 196 8.79 -2.04 15.30
CA GLN A 196 8.60 -3.46 15.62
C GLN A 196 7.37 -3.67 16.53
N ARG A 197 7.23 -2.90 17.61
CA ARG A 197 6.06 -2.98 18.49
C ARG A 197 4.73 -2.72 17.77
N GLN A 198 4.75 -1.80 16.76
CA GLN A 198 3.57 -1.50 15.95
C GLN A 198 3.20 -2.68 15.04
N ARG A 199 4.18 -3.39 14.48
CA ARG A 199 3.94 -4.62 13.70
C ARG A 199 3.33 -5.71 14.55
N GLU A 200 3.83 -5.89 15.77
CA GLU A 200 3.36 -6.91 16.71
C GLU A 200 1.89 -6.70 17.08
N TRP A 201 1.53 -5.50 17.56
CA TRP A 201 0.13 -5.27 17.92
C TRP A 201 -0.79 -5.18 16.69
N ALA A 202 -0.33 -4.69 15.53
CA ALA A 202 -1.16 -4.67 14.33
C ALA A 202 -1.48 -6.10 13.84
N ASN A 203 -0.53 -7.01 13.96
CA ASN A 203 -0.77 -8.43 13.69
C ASN A 203 -1.72 -9.05 14.73
N ALA A 204 -1.52 -8.76 16.04
CA ALA A 204 -2.35 -9.33 17.11
C ALA A 204 -3.78 -8.78 17.11
N GLU A 205 -3.96 -7.45 16.91
CA GLU A 205 -5.26 -6.78 17.04
C GLU A 205 -6.10 -6.83 15.74
N PHE A 206 -5.44 -6.75 14.57
CA PHE A 206 -6.12 -6.71 13.27
C PHE A 206 -5.96 -8.01 12.47
N GLY A 207 -5.10 -8.93 12.91
CA GLY A 207 -4.77 -10.14 12.15
C GLY A 207 -3.94 -9.86 10.89
N TYR A 208 -3.31 -8.69 10.78
CA TYR A 208 -2.57 -8.31 9.58
C TYR A 208 -1.13 -8.80 9.61
N PRO A 209 -0.70 -9.71 8.72
CA PRO A 209 0.71 -9.83 8.38
C PRO A 209 1.19 -8.55 7.70
N ILE A 210 2.42 -8.14 8.06
CA ILE A 210 3.06 -6.94 7.54
C ILE A 210 3.83 -7.30 6.28
N ILE A 211 3.44 -6.72 5.16
CA ILE A 211 3.99 -7.06 3.85
C ILE A 211 4.90 -5.94 3.37
N LEU A 212 6.13 -6.28 3.16
CA LEU A 212 7.13 -5.48 2.48
C LEU A 212 7.32 -5.99 1.04
N TRP A 213 8.49 -5.81 0.45
CA TRP A 213 8.79 -6.25 -0.90
C TRP A 213 10.24 -6.74 -1.01
N SER A 214 10.50 -7.57 -1.98
CA SER A 214 11.86 -8.01 -2.36
C SER A 214 12.29 -7.47 -3.72
N VAL A 215 11.36 -6.87 -4.47
CA VAL A 215 11.63 -6.22 -5.76
C VAL A 215 11.05 -4.81 -5.72
N ASP A 216 11.93 -3.81 -5.80
CA ASP A 216 11.58 -2.39 -5.90
C ASP A 216 12.10 -1.85 -7.25
N PRO A 217 11.25 -1.58 -8.22
CA PRO A 217 11.65 -1.03 -9.50
C PRO A 217 12.01 0.46 -9.42
N LEU A 218 11.78 1.11 -8.27
CA LEU A 218 11.90 2.56 -8.09
C LEU A 218 11.03 3.35 -9.09
N ASP A 219 9.83 2.85 -9.38
CA ASP A 219 8.88 3.45 -10.33
C ASP A 219 8.40 4.82 -9.86
N TRP A 220 8.32 5.03 -8.54
CA TRP A 220 8.03 6.30 -7.90
C TRP A 220 9.05 7.42 -8.26
N LYS A 221 10.27 7.07 -8.68
CA LYS A 221 11.27 8.00 -9.24
C LYS A 221 10.99 8.38 -10.70
N ARG A 222 9.99 7.75 -11.33
CA ARG A 222 9.59 7.98 -12.73
C ARG A 222 10.74 7.82 -13.74
N PRO A 223 11.51 6.70 -13.71
CA PRO A 223 12.66 6.51 -14.57
C PRO A 223 12.31 6.17 -16.03
N GLY A 224 11.02 6.03 -16.33
CA GLY A 224 10.49 5.60 -17.63
C GLY A 224 10.07 4.12 -17.65
N PRO A 225 9.11 3.76 -18.55
CA PRO A 225 8.51 2.42 -18.57
C PRO A 225 9.52 1.30 -18.81
N SER A 226 10.46 1.50 -19.72
CA SER A 226 11.47 0.48 -20.06
C SER A 226 12.38 0.15 -18.88
N VAL A 227 12.75 1.17 -18.08
CA VAL A 227 13.59 0.98 -16.88
C VAL A 227 12.84 0.24 -15.79
N VAL A 228 11.57 0.59 -15.56
CA VAL A 228 10.69 -0.11 -14.60
C VAL A 228 10.57 -1.58 -14.99
N CYS A 229 10.23 -1.85 -16.25
CA CYS A 229 10.14 -3.21 -16.79
C CYS A 229 11.44 -4.00 -16.61
N ALA A 230 12.58 -3.44 -17.02
CA ALA A 230 13.89 -4.09 -16.93
C ALA A 230 14.24 -4.45 -15.47
N ARG A 231 14.03 -3.54 -14.52
CA ARG A 231 14.30 -3.76 -13.10
C ARG A 231 13.44 -4.88 -12.52
N ILE A 232 12.13 -4.89 -12.80
CA ILE A 232 11.26 -5.96 -12.35
C ILE A 232 11.71 -7.30 -12.94
N LEU A 233 11.91 -7.35 -14.24
CA LEU A 233 12.30 -8.59 -14.91
C LEU A 233 13.65 -9.14 -14.39
N SER A 234 14.65 -8.30 -14.15
CA SER A 234 15.98 -8.74 -13.70
C SER A 234 16.01 -9.18 -12.23
N SER A 235 15.15 -8.60 -11.37
CA SER A 235 15.20 -8.82 -9.92
C SER A 235 14.21 -9.86 -9.42
N THR A 236 13.21 -10.24 -10.24
CA THR A 236 12.17 -11.19 -9.82
C THR A 236 12.69 -12.61 -9.78
N THR A 237 12.48 -13.29 -8.67
CA THR A 237 12.81 -14.68 -8.43
C THR A 237 11.62 -15.38 -7.75
N PRO A 238 11.57 -16.73 -7.66
CA PRO A 238 10.48 -17.42 -6.97
C PRO A 238 10.24 -16.90 -5.57
N GLY A 239 8.97 -16.70 -5.23
CA GLY A 239 8.54 -16.14 -3.94
C GLY A 239 8.67 -14.64 -3.80
N SER A 240 9.06 -13.92 -4.85
CA SER A 240 9.15 -12.45 -4.80
C SER A 240 7.79 -11.80 -4.58
N ILE A 241 7.79 -10.78 -3.73
CA ILE A 241 6.72 -9.78 -3.62
C ILE A 241 7.24 -8.54 -4.34
N VAL A 242 6.60 -8.17 -5.44
CA VAL A 242 7.01 -7.08 -6.33
C VAL A 242 6.22 -5.83 -5.99
N LEU A 243 6.91 -4.73 -5.68
CA LEU A 243 6.33 -3.41 -5.47
C LEU A 243 6.11 -2.71 -6.82
N ALA A 244 4.97 -2.05 -6.97
CA ALA A 244 4.70 -1.05 -8.00
C ALA A 244 3.62 -0.09 -7.48
N HIS A 245 3.39 1.04 -8.17
CA HIS A 245 2.39 2.03 -7.78
C HIS A 245 1.46 2.31 -8.95
N ASP A 246 0.15 2.24 -8.74
CA ASP A 246 -0.82 2.53 -9.80
C ASP A 246 -1.12 4.04 -9.97
N LEU A 247 -0.49 4.89 -9.16
CA LEU A 247 -0.56 6.35 -9.29
C LEU A 247 0.12 6.89 -10.56
N HIS A 248 1.15 6.21 -11.06
CA HIS A 248 2.03 6.74 -12.09
C HIS A 248 1.74 6.10 -13.45
N ALA A 249 1.39 6.91 -14.45
CA ALA A 249 1.13 6.44 -15.82
C ALA A 249 2.30 5.64 -16.38
N GLN A 250 3.56 6.05 -16.12
CA GLN A 250 4.76 5.32 -16.56
C GLN A 250 4.86 3.90 -16.02
N THR A 251 4.43 3.68 -14.77
CA THR A 251 4.34 2.34 -14.18
C THR A 251 3.34 1.49 -14.95
N ILE A 252 2.16 2.05 -15.24
CA ILE A 252 1.12 1.35 -15.97
C ILE A 252 1.54 1.06 -17.41
N ASP A 253 2.25 1.99 -18.06
CA ASP A 253 2.80 1.81 -19.41
C ASP A 253 3.88 0.71 -19.46
N ALA A 254 4.58 0.43 -18.33
CA ALA A 254 5.54 -0.65 -18.21
C ALA A 254 4.88 -2.04 -18.07
N MET A 255 3.63 -2.11 -17.57
CA MET A 255 3.01 -3.38 -17.17
C MET A 255 2.82 -4.38 -18.31
N PRO A 256 2.40 -4.03 -19.54
CA PRO A 256 2.25 -5.03 -20.59
C PRO A 256 3.53 -5.85 -20.82
N ALA A 257 4.65 -5.19 -21.04
CA ALA A 257 5.94 -5.87 -21.25
C ALA A 257 6.44 -6.61 -20.01
N THR A 258 6.20 -6.05 -18.82
CA THR A 258 6.58 -6.65 -17.53
C THR A 258 5.83 -7.95 -17.28
N LEU A 259 4.51 -7.92 -17.39
CA LEU A 259 3.66 -9.09 -17.12
C LEU A 259 3.91 -10.19 -18.16
N ASP A 260 3.99 -9.83 -19.44
CA ASP A 260 4.28 -10.78 -20.53
C ASP A 260 5.66 -11.40 -20.34
N GLY A 261 6.68 -10.61 -20.03
CA GLY A 261 8.04 -11.11 -19.81
C GLY A 261 8.17 -12.05 -18.61
N LEU A 262 7.42 -11.81 -17.53
CA LEU A 262 7.39 -12.71 -16.37
C LEU A 262 6.65 -14.03 -16.71
N LEU A 263 5.49 -13.96 -17.39
CA LEU A 263 4.76 -15.14 -17.83
C LEU A 263 5.60 -16.00 -18.80
N GLN A 264 6.30 -15.39 -19.75
CA GLN A 264 7.19 -16.08 -20.68
C GLN A 264 8.36 -16.80 -19.98
N ARG A 265 8.81 -16.26 -18.85
CA ARG A 265 9.83 -16.91 -17.98
C ARG A 265 9.24 -18.00 -17.09
N GLY A 266 7.94 -18.27 -17.21
CA GLY A 266 7.22 -19.31 -16.48
C GLY A 266 6.81 -18.94 -15.06
N PHE A 267 6.84 -17.63 -14.71
CA PHE A 267 6.30 -17.20 -13.43
C PHE A 267 4.78 -17.30 -13.39
N LYS A 268 4.26 -17.69 -12.23
CA LYS A 268 2.83 -17.83 -11.94
C LYS A 268 2.46 -16.74 -10.93
N PHE A 269 1.46 -15.94 -11.28
CA PHE A 269 1.02 -14.83 -10.44
C PHE A 269 -0.05 -15.27 -9.46
N VAL A 270 0.12 -14.92 -8.21
CA VAL A 270 -0.83 -15.21 -7.12
C VAL A 270 -1.02 -13.97 -6.27
N THR A 271 -2.06 -13.92 -5.44
CA THR A 271 -2.20 -12.87 -4.42
C THR A 271 -1.20 -13.08 -3.28
N VAL A 272 -0.97 -12.03 -2.47
CA VAL A 272 -0.09 -12.15 -1.30
C VAL A 272 -0.60 -13.21 -0.32
N SER A 273 -1.91 -13.25 -0.04
CA SER A 273 -2.48 -14.28 0.85
C SER A 273 -2.25 -15.70 0.32
N GLN A 274 -2.38 -15.91 -0.99
CA GLN A 274 -2.09 -17.21 -1.60
C GLN A 274 -0.59 -17.57 -1.49
N LEU A 275 0.29 -16.58 -1.71
CA LEU A 275 1.73 -16.80 -1.59
C LEU A 275 2.13 -17.14 -0.14
N LEU A 276 1.54 -16.47 0.85
CA LEU A 276 1.77 -16.76 2.28
C LEU A 276 1.27 -18.16 2.67
N ALA A 277 0.14 -18.59 2.12
CA ALA A 277 -0.41 -19.93 2.38
C ALA A 277 0.53 -21.05 1.89
N MET A 278 1.28 -20.85 0.81
CA MET A 278 2.29 -21.82 0.32
C MET A 278 3.44 -22.02 1.32
N LYS A 279 3.81 -20.98 2.08
CA LYS A 279 4.82 -21.10 3.15
C LYS A 279 4.35 -22.03 4.27
N ALA A 280 3.06 -22.00 4.60
CA ALA A 280 2.49 -22.89 5.61
C ALA A 280 2.58 -24.37 5.20
N ASP A 281 2.34 -24.66 3.93
CA ASP A 281 2.41 -26.03 3.39
C ASP A 281 3.84 -26.59 3.39
N THR A 282 4.84 -25.78 3.06
CA THR A 282 6.26 -26.18 3.08
C THR A 282 6.77 -26.47 4.50
N ALA A 283 6.33 -25.70 5.51
CA ALA A 283 6.68 -25.94 6.90
C ALA A 283 6.10 -27.28 7.42
N THR A 284 4.91 -27.68 6.95
CA THR A 284 4.25 -28.93 7.35
C THR A 284 4.89 -30.15 6.67
N ALA A 285 5.43 -29.99 5.47
CA ALA A 285 6.11 -31.06 4.75
C ALA A 285 7.45 -31.46 5.37
N HIS A 286 8.18 -30.52 5.99
CA HIS A 286 9.45 -30.79 6.65
C HIS A 286 9.30 -31.42 8.05
N THR A 287 8.10 -31.41 8.62
CA THR A 287 7.83 -32.04 9.93
C THR A 287 7.40 -33.50 9.81
N ARG A 288 7.16 -33.99 8.60
CA ARG A 288 6.87 -35.40 8.31
C ARG A 288 8.17 -36.14 8.01
N VAL A 289 9.08 -36.21 8.98
CA VAL A 289 10.12 -37.24 8.97
C VAL A 289 9.42 -38.54 9.38
N GLU A 290 9.26 -39.44 8.43
CA GLU A 290 8.84 -40.80 8.72
C GLU A 290 9.85 -41.43 9.68
N ILE A 291 9.40 -41.70 10.90
CA ILE A 291 10.14 -42.58 11.83
C ILE A 291 9.95 -43.97 11.25
N PRO A 292 11.01 -44.69 10.81
CA PRO A 292 10.86 -46.07 10.43
C PRO A 292 10.36 -46.85 11.62
N ALA A 293 9.34 -47.64 11.40
CA ALA A 293 8.80 -48.57 12.40
C ALA A 293 9.88 -49.55 12.84
N PRO A 294 9.87 -49.99 14.13
CA PRO A 294 10.85 -50.90 14.68
C PRO A 294 10.81 -52.29 14.07
#